data_a1a242571daf7a1a66c564921a302549
#
_entry.id   a1a242571daf7a1a66c564921a302549
#
_cell.length_a   1.000
_cell.length_b   1.000
_cell.length_c   1.000
_cell.angle_alpha   90.00
_cell.angle_beta   90.00
_cell.angle_gamma   90.00
#
_symmetry.space_group_name_H-M   'P 1'
#
loop_
_entity.id
_entity.type
_entity.pdbx_description
1 polymer ?
#
loop_
_entity_poly.entity_id
_entity_poly.type
_entity_poly.pdbx_seq_one_letter_code
_entity_poly.pdbx_strand_id
1 'polypeptide(L)'
;MDISKTIDNDRILQIDIEEEMKSSYIDYSMSVIVARALPDVRDGFKPVHRRILYGMMGINNTSTQPYKKCARVVGEVLGKYHPHGDSSVYGALVRLAQDWNMRYTLVDGQGNFGSVDGDSAAAMRYTECRLAKMGEHIMDDLEKDTVDMTNNFDDSLQEPTVMPTKIPNLLVNGGNGIAVGMATNMPTHNLGEVIDGCCAYIDNPEIDIDGLMQHIKAPDFPTGAYIYGIQGVRNAYETGRGRIVIRAKAEIESDEQHDKIVVTEIPYGVNKAQLIENIAELVKEGRIDGISNVNDETGRQGMRIVVDCKRDANANVILNKLFKMTALQSSFSVNNIALVKGRPRLLNLKDCVKYFVEHRHDVTIRRTKFDLKKAKERAHLLEALIVACDNIDEVVHIIRGSKTPAEAVQKLMDRFSFDEVQAKYVVEMRLSQLTGLRMDQLHNEFDELMKTTQETPHHIYTVGEHTLKAIELVRPDKVLRLTMLFHDIAK
;
A
#
# COMPACT_ATOMS: atom_id res chain seq x y z
N MET A 1 -17.30 37.50 54.42
CA MET A 1 -17.85 37.09 53.13
C MET A 1 -17.86 35.58 53.13
N ASP A 2 -19.03 35.03 53.15
CA ASP A 2 -19.25 33.61 53.34
C ASP A 2 -19.03 32.87 52.01
N ILE A 3 -17.93 32.16 51.93
CA ILE A 3 -17.49 31.41 50.71
C ILE A 3 -18.43 30.26 50.35
N SER A 4 -19.35 29.89 51.29
CA SER A 4 -20.29 28.79 51.14
C SER A 4 -21.45 29.05 50.15
N LYS A 5 -21.68 30.32 49.73
CA LYS A 5 -22.80 30.69 48.85
C LYS A 5 -22.47 30.76 47.36
N THR A 6 -21.20 30.59 46.95
CA THR A 6 -20.79 30.73 45.54
C THR A 6 -20.63 29.36 44.86
N ILE A 7 -20.85 28.22 45.55
CA ILE A 7 -20.58 26.86 45.03
C ILE A 7 -21.84 26.15 44.54
N ASP A 8 -23.02 26.77 44.71
CA ASP A 8 -24.30 26.09 44.47
C ASP A 8 -24.73 25.99 42.98
N ASN A 9 -23.94 26.47 42.02
CA ASN A 9 -24.23 26.39 40.61
C ASN A 9 -23.20 25.56 39.79
N ASP A 10 -22.11 25.13 40.39
CA ASP A 10 -21.17 24.23 39.76
C ASP A 10 -21.61 22.77 40.02
N ARG A 11 -21.96 22.06 38.95
CA ARG A 11 -22.31 20.64 38.97
C ARG A 11 -21.04 19.82 39.24
N ILE A 12 -20.61 19.77 40.51
CA ILE A 12 -19.48 18.94 40.92
C ILE A 12 -19.91 17.47 40.83
N LEU A 13 -19.36 16.73 39.87
CA LEU A 13 -19.48 15.30 39.79
C LEU A 13 -18.32 14.66 40.55
N GLN A 14 -18.65 13.79 41.49
CA GLN A 14 -17.64 12.99 42.17
C GLN A 14 -17.25 11.83 41.26
N ILE A 15 -15.99 11.80 40.79
CA ILE A 15 -15.44 10.80 39.89
C ILE A 15 -14.41 9.99 40.69
N ASP A 16 -14.51 8.69 40.64
CA ASP A 16 -13.47 7.80 41.17
C ASP A 16 -12.26 7.85 40.22
N ILE A 17 -11.11 8.29 40.73
CA ILE A 17 -9.90 8.44 39.96
C ILE A 17 -9.41 7.09 39.37
N GLU A 18 -9.65 5.98 40.07
CA GLU A 18 -9.26 4.65 39.62
C GLU A 18 -10.09 4.21 38.41
N GLU A 19 -11.41 4.44 38.46
CA GLU A 19 -12.31 4.12 37.34
C GLU A 19 -12.04 5.01 36.12
N GLU A 20 -11.85 6.31 36.33
CA GLU A 20 -11.54 7.27 35.28
C GLU A 20 -10.21 6.94 34.61
N MET A 21 -9.18 6.65 35.39
CA MET A 21 -7.88 6.25 34.83
C MET A 21 -7.95 4.93 34.06
N LYS A 22 -8.69 3.95 34.54
CA LYS A 22 -8.87 2.67 33.81
C LYS A 22 -9.58 2.91 32.47
N SER A 23 -10.68 3.65 32.48
CA SER A 23 -11.44 3.97 31.26
C SER A 23 -10.59 4.74 30.26
N SER A 24 -9.99 5.85 30.69
CA SER A 24 -9.14 6.69 29.85
C SER A 24 -7.92 5.94 29.29
N TYR A 25 -7.31 5.06 30.09
CA TYR A 25 -6.18 4.26 29.62
C TYR A 25 -6.59 3.19 28.60
N ILE A 26 -7.77 2.59 28.77
CA ILE A 26 -8.32 1.64 27.79
C ILE A 26 -8.61 2.37 26.48
N ASP A 27 -9.26 3.52 26.52
CA ASP A 27 -9.59 4.31 25.34
C ASP A 27 -8.33 4.76 24.59
N TYR A 28 -7.33 5.26 25.33
CA TYR A 28 -6.03 5.60 24.77
C TYR A 28 -5.35 4.38 24.14
N SER A 29 -5.32 3.26 24.83
CA SER A 29 -4.70 2.00 24.35
C SER A 29 -5.38 1.52 23.07
N MET A 30 -6.72 1.51 23.03
CA MET A 30 -7.48 1.14 21.85
C MET A 30 -7.21 2.08 20.68
N SER A 31 -7.15 3.39 20.92
CA SER A 31 -6.79 4.38 19.89
C SER A 31 -5.39 4.13 19.34
N VAL A 32 -4.39 3.88 20.20
CA VAL A 32 -3.01 3.61 19.76
C VAL A 32 -2.92 2.31 18.97
N ILE A 33 -3.63 1.27 19.37
CA ILE A 33 -3.63 -0.03 18.70
C ILE A 33 -4.29 0.09 17.31
N VAL A 34 -5.52 0.62 17.25
CA VAL A 34 -6.34 0.58 16.03
C VAL A 34 -6.03 1.73 15.07
N ALA A 35 -5.79 2.94 15.61
CA ALA A 35 -5.68 4.15 14.80
C ALA A 35 -4.25 4.71 14.64
N ARG A 36 -3.21 4.00 15.11
CA ARG A 36 -1.84 4.54 15.03
C ARG A 36 -0.76 3.51 14.70
N ALA A 37 -0.63 2.42 15.51
CA ALA A 37 0.59 1.62 15.52
C ALA A 37 0.55 0.40 14.62
N LEU A 38 -0.61 -0.24 14.48
CA LEU A 38 -0.74 -1.48 13.73
C LEU A 38 -1.24 -1.25 12.31
N PRO A 39 -0.70 -1.99 11.32
CA PRO A 39 -1.19 -1.96 9.95
C PRO A 39 -2.49 -2.77 9.81
N ASP A 40 -3.34 -2.40 8.85
CA ASP A 40 -4.47 -3.24 8.42
C ASP A 40 -3.94 -4.40 7.55
N VAL A 41 -4.47 -5.60 7.75
CA VAL A 41 -4.02 -6.80 7.03
C VAL A 41 -4.26 -6.72 5.53
N ARG A 42 -5.28 -5.98 5.09
CA ARG A 42 -5.72 -5.88 3.70
C ARG A 42 -4.76 -5.05 2.85
N ASP A 43 -4.32 -3.88 3.33
CA ASP A 43 -3.47 -2.94 2.59
C ASP A 43 -2.07 -2.75 3.19
N GLY A 44 -1.80 -3.27 4.38
CA GLY A 44 -0.51 -3.16 5.05
C GLY A 44 -0.19 -1.76 5.58
N PHE A 45 -1.14 -0.84 5.61
CA PHE A 45 -0.92 0.54 6.02
C PHE A 45 -1.39 0.84 7.43
N LYS A 46 -0.62 1.67 8.10
CA LYS A 46 -1.10 2.46 9.23
C LYS A 46 -1.89 3.67 8.70
N PRO A 47 -2.77 4.28 9.51
CA PRO A 47 -3.54 5.45 9.06
C PRO A 47 -2.68 6.58 8.48
N VAL A 48 -1.53 6.89 9.08
CA VAL A 48 -0.64 7.95 8.58
C VAL A 48 -0.12 7.67 7.17
N HIS A 49 0.27 6.43 6.86
CA HIS A 49 0.75 6.05 5.52
C HIS A 49 -0.38 6.17 4.48
N ARG A 50 -1.56 5.68 4.83
CA ARG A 50 -2.75 5.76 3.97
C ARG A 50 -3.11 7.20 3.65
N ARG A 51 -3.12 8.08 4.66
CA ARG A 51 -3.41 9.51 4.52
C ARG A 51 -2.37 10.26 3.71
N ILE A 52 -1.07 9.88 3.81
CA ILE A 52 0.00 10.47 2.98
C ILE A 52 -0.25 10.15 1.51
N LEU A 53 -0.44 8.89 1.14
CA LEU A 53 -0.67 8.49 -0.24
C LEU A 53 -1.96 9.13 -0.80
N TYR A 54 -3.04 9.11 -0.03
CA TYR A 54 -4.31 9.73 -0.39
C TYR A 54 -4.19 11.26 -0.59
N GLY A 55 -3.50 11.95 0.31
CA GLY A 55 -3.22 13.38 0.19
C GLY A 55 -2.35 13.71 -1.04
N MET A 56 -1.36 12.86 -1.36
CA MET A 56 -0.54 13.03 -2.57
C MET A 56 -1.39 12.89 -3.84
N MET A 57 -2.32 11.94 -3.88
CA MET A 57 -3.27 11.78 -4.99
C MET A 57 -4.18 13.01 -5.09
N GLY A 58 -4.72 13.48 -3.97
CA GLY A 58 -5.62 14.65 -3.92
C GLY A 58 -5.02 15.95 -4.47
N ILE A 59 -3.70 16.12 -4.36
CA ILE A 59 -2.99 17.26 -4.98
C ILE A 59 -2.42 16.93 -6.37
N ASN A 60 -2.81 15.83 -6.98
CA ASN A 60 -2.30 15.35 -8.27
C ASN A 60 -0.75 15.29 -8.28
N ASN A 61 -0.17 14.59 -7.30
CA ASN A 61 1.28 14.40 -7.17
C ASN A 61 1.70 12.99 -7.61
N THR A 62 1.31 12.62 -8.82
CA THR A 62 1.54 11.30 -9.43
C THR A 62 2.94 11.16 -10.00
N SER A 63 3.34 9.95 -10.37
CA SER A 63 4.68 9.61 -10.88
C SER A 63 5.03 10.33 -12.19
N THR A 64 4.03 10.72 -12.96
CA THR A 64 4.18 11.45 -14.24
C THR A 64 4.24 12.96 -14.06
N GLN A 65 3.91 13.47 -12.86
CA GLN A 65 3.90 14.89 -12.56
C GLN A 65 5.26 15.37 -12.03
N PRO A 66 5.56 16.68 -12.13
CA PRO A 66 6.74 17.26 -11.51
C PRO A 66 6.75 17.03 -9.99
N TYR A 67 7.95 16.90 -9.42
CA TYR A 67 8.13 16.82 -7.98
C TYR A 67 7.52 18.04 -7.26
N LYS A 68 6.96 17.80 -6.07
CA LYS A 68 6.46 18.85 -5.18
C LYS A 68 7.26 18.84 -3.88
N LYS A 69 7.42 20.01 -3.25
CA LYS A 69 8.05 20.11 -1.92
C LYS A 69 7.33 19.21 -0.93
N CYS A 70 8.09 18.43 -0.14
CA CYS A 70 7.52 17.58 0.90
C CYS A 70 6.66 18.38 1.89
N ALA A 71 7.04 19.62 2.18
CA ALA A 71 6.26 20.53 3.01
C ALA A 71 4.82 20.76 2.49
N ARG A 72 4.61 20.74 1.16
CA ARG A 72 3.25 20.86 0.58
C ARG A 72 2.42 19.62 0.85
N VAL A 73 3.02 18.42 0.71
CA VAL A 73 2.35 17.14 1.01
C VAL A 73 2.02 17.06 2.49
N VAL A 74 2.99 17.38 3.36
CA VAL A 74 2.79 17.37 4.82
C VAL A 74 1.67 18.33 5.21
N GLY A 75 1.66 19.56 4.68
CA GLY A 75 0.61 20.54 4.93
C GLY A 75 -0.78 20.09 4.49
N GLU A 76 -0.89 19.45 3.33
CA GLU A 76 -2.15 18.86 2.83
C GLU A 76 -2.68 17.77 3.76
N VAL A 77 -1.80 16.86 4.20
CA VAL A 77 -2.18 15.74 5.09
C VAL A 77 -2.59 16.25 6.47
N LEU A 78 -1.84 17.19 7.05
CA LEU A 78 -2.14 17.77 8.35
C LEU A 78 -3.45 18.56 8.35
N GLY A 79 -3.65 19.39 7.34
CA GLY A 79 -4.81 20.25 7.25
C GLY A 79 -6.12 19.51 6.99
N LYS A 80 -6.07 18.33 6.38
CA LYS A 80 -7.27 17.63 5.93
C LYS A 80 -7.55 16.30 6.62
N TYR A 81 -6.51 15.54 7.02
CA TYR A 81 -6.71 14.14 7.40
C TYR A 81 -6.04 13.74 8.72
N HIS A 82 -4.90 14.34 9.08
CA HIS A 82 -4.08 13.84 10.18
C HIS A 82 -3.68 14.92 11.18
N PRO A 83 -4.51 15.21 12.21
CA PRO A 83 -4.32 16.33 13.15
C PRO A 83 -3.25 16.01 14.21
N HIS A 84 -2.01 15.75 13.78
CA HIS A 84 -0.86 15.43 14.64
C HIS A 84 0.37 16.27 14.24
N GLY A 85 1.51 16.06 14.90
CA GLY A 85 2.72 16.82 14.61
C GLY A 85 3.27 16.60 13.19
N ASP A 86 3.75 17.66 12.56
CA ASP A 86 4.32 17.66 11.21
C ASP A 86 5.53 16.74 11.07
N SER A 87 6.36 16.67 12.11
CA SER A 87 7.53 15.79 12.15
C SER A 87 7.16 14.29 12.03
N SER A 88 6.03 13.90 12.60
CA SER A 88 5.54 12.51 12.50
C SER A 88 5.09 12.16 11.07
N VAL A 89 4.37 13.08 10.42
CA VAL A 89 3.92 12.91 9.02
C VAL A 89 5.11 12.94 8.08
N TYR A 90 6.03 13.90 8.26
CA TYR A 90 7.23 13.98 7.44
C TYR A 90 8.13 12.75 7.61
N GLY A 91 8.35 12.29 8.84
CA GLY A 91 9.13 11.08 9.10
C GLY A 91 8.52 9.83 8.44
N ALA A 92 7.20 9.70 8.44
CA ALA A 92 6.51 8.62 7.73
C ALA A 92 6.67 8.75 6.20
N LEU A 93 6.49 9.95 5.65
CA LEU A 93 6.71 10.24 4.22
C LEU A 93 8.13 9.90 3.77
N VAL A 94 9.13 10.33 4.53
CA VAL A 94 10.55 10.04 4.27
C VAL A 94 10.78 8.54 4.21
N ARG A 95 10.22 7.78 5.16
CA ARG A 95 10.40 6.33 5.23
C ARG A 95 9.81 5.61 4.01
N LEU A 96 8.70 6.09 3.44
CA LEU A 96 8.10 5.54 2.22
C LEU A 96 8.97 5.73 0.97
N ALA A 97 9.95 6.63 1.00
CA ALA A 97 10.88 6.91 -0.09
C ALA A 97 12.26 6.26 0.08
N GLN A 98 12.55 5.66 1.24
CA GLN A 98 13.87 5.09 1.53
C GLN A 98 13.97 3.65 1.03
N ASP A 99 14.85 3.38 0.07
CA ASP A 99 15.05 2.07 -0.57
C ASP A 99 15.74 1.03 0.34
N TRP A 100 16.39 1.45 1.42
CA TRP A 100 16.93 0.56 2.45
C TRP A 100 15.92 0.21 3.56
N ASN A 101 14.77 0.87 3.63
CA ASN A 101 13.66 0.59 4.55
C ASN A 101 12.49 -0.13 3.87
N MET A 102 12.18 0.26 2.63
CA MET A 102 11.09 -0.29 1.84
C MET A 102 11.65 -1.24 0.79
N ARG A 103 11.11 -2.45 0.69
CA ARG A 103 11.51 -3.38 -0.37
C ARG A 103 11.11 -2.85 -1.75
N TYR A 104 9.96 -2.18 -1.81
CA TYR A 104 9.50 -1.42 -2.97
C TYR A 104 8.99 -0.07 -2.48
N THR A 105 9.66 1.00 -2.87
CA THR A 105 9.32 2.36 -2.45
C THR A 105 7.97 2.79 -3.02
N LEU A 106 7.18 3.48 -2.22
CA LEU A 106 5.87 3.99 -2.60
C LEU A 106 5.89 5.47 -2.96
N VAL A 107 6.95 6.14 -2.55
CA VAL A 107 7.23 7.55 -2.82
C VAL A 107 8.57 7.65 -3.53
N ASP A 108 8.63 8.45 -4.58
CA ASP A 108 9.83 8.83 -5.29
C ASP A 108 10.31 10.17 -4.73
N GLY A 109 11.46 10.14 -4.05
CA GLY A 109 12.04 11.28 -3.35
C GLY A 109 13.21 11.90 -4.11
N GLN A 110 13.29 13.24 -4.09
CA GLN A 110 14.40 14.02 -4.63
C GLN A 110 15.02 14.89 -3.57
N GLY A 111 16.34 14.77 -3.38
CA GLY A 111 17.11 15.45 -2.36
C GLY A 111 17.66 14.49 -1.30
N ASN A 112 17.96 15.01 -0.10
CA ASN A 112 18.48 14.19 0.99
C ASN A 112 17.34 13.61 1.84
N PHE A 113 17.08 12.33 1.69
CA PHE A 113 16.12 11.53 2.48
C PHE A 113 16.80 10.70 3.57
N GLY A 114 18.03 11.03 3.96
CA GLY A 114 18.83 10.27 4.90
C GLY A 114 19.75 9.27 4.20
N SER A 115 20.42 8.45 4.99
CA SER A 115 21.33 7.39 4.50
C SER A 115 21.30 6.15 5.38
N VAL A 116 21.91 5.07 4.92
CA VAL A 116 22.16 3.84 5.71
C VAL A 116 23.11 4.10 6.87
N ASP A 117 23.86 5.20 6.84
CA ASP A 117 24.73 5.67 7.92
C ASP A 117 23.98 6.28 9.10
N GLY A 118 22.67 6.40 8.98
CA GLY A 118 21.82 6.97 10.02
C GLY A 118 21.67 8.49 9.94
N ASP A 119 22.13 9.11 8.86
CA ASP A 119 21.87 10.53 8.62
C ASP A 119 20.39 10.83 8.56
N SER A 120 20.01 11.94 9.15
CA SER A 120 18.65 12.42 9.09
C SER A 120 18.33 13.01 7.71
N ALA A 121 17.08 12.88 7.28
CA ALA A 121 16.60 13.59 6.10
C ALA A 121 16.72 15.11 6.30
N ALA A 122 16.98 15.83 5.21
CA ALA A 122 16.93 17.30 5.22
C ALA A 122 15.50 17.79 5.55
N ALA A 123 15.38 19.03 6.03
CA ALA A 123 14.07 19.60 6.37
C ALA A 123 13.13 19.59 5.15
N MET A 124 11.83 19.37 5.38
CA MET A 124 10.79 19.19 4.35
C MET A 124 10.66 20.33 3.34
N ARG A 125 11.20 21.52 3.66
CA ARG A 125 11.26 22.65 2.74
C ARG A 125 12.30 22.50 1.64
N TYR A 126 13.30 21.62 1.83
CA TYR A 126 14.36 21.36 0.85
C TYR A 126 14.08 20.12 0.02
N THR A 127 13.51 19.08 0.62
CA THR A 127 13.21 17.81 -0.07
C THR A 127 11.96 17.92 -0.94
N GLU A 128 11.92 17.15 -2.00
CA GLU A 128 10.80 17.07 -2.93
C GLU A 128 10.39 15.61 -3.11
N CYS A 129 9.11 15.38 -3.42
CA CYS A 129 8.58 14.05 -3.60
C CYS A 129 7.43 14.02 -4.61
N ARG A 130 7.17 12.82 -5.11
CA ARG A 130 5.98 12.43 -5.88
C ARG A 130 5.67 10.96 -5.60
N LEU A 131 4.50 10.49 -6.01
CA LEU A 131 4.19 9.06 -5.93
C LEU A 131 5.15 8.27 -6.81
N ALA A 132 5.63 7.14 -6.35
CA ALA A 132 6.21 6.12 -7.19
C ALA A 132 5.09 5.37 -7.94
N LYS A 133 5.37 4.73 -9.09
CA LYS A 133 4.38 3.91 -9.81
C LYS A 133 3.73 2.85 -8.91
N MET A 134 4.54 2.22 -8.05
CA MET A 134 4.05 1.26 -7.06
C MET A 134 3.03 1.89 -6.09
N GLY A 135 3.24 3.14 -5.66
CA GLY A 135 2.32 3.89 -4.81
C GLY A 135 0.99 4.21 -5.50
N GLU A 136 1.01 4.44 -6.83
CA GLU A 136 -0.21 4.64 -7.62
C GLU A 136 -1.05 3.36 -7.68
N HIS A 137 -0.42 2.21 -7.95
CA HIS A 137 -1.11 0.91 -8.00
C HIS A 137 -1.78 0.49 -6.67
N ILE A 138 -1.38 1.08 -5.57
CA ILE A 138 -2.05 0.92 -4.27
C ILE A 138 -3.45 1.57 -4.28
N MET A 139 -3.60 2.66 -5.04
CA MET A 139 -4.81 3.50 -5.06
C MET A 139 -5.65 3.33 -6.34
N ASP A 140 -5.23 2.44 -7.24
CA ASP A 140 -5.98 2.17 -8.48
C ASP A 140 -7.44 1.81 -8.17
N ASP A 141 -8.35 2.38 -8.96
CA ASP A 141 -9.80 2.17 -8.83
C ASP A 141 -10.43 2.72 -7.53
N LEU A 142 -9.75 3.57 -6.76
CA LEU A 142 -10.28 4.16 -5.52
C LEU A 142 -11.56 4.97 -5.78
N GLU A 143 -11.67 5.62 -6.95
CA GLU A 143 -12.82 6.41 -7.39
C GLU A 143 -14.04 5.56 -7.80
N LYS A 144 -13.90 4.24 -7.86
CA LYS A 144 -14.93 3.29 -8.31
C LYS A 144 -15.70 2.63 -7.17
N ASP A 145 -15.81 3.28 -6.03
CA ASP A 145 -16.51 2.77 -4.84
C ASP A 145 -16.04 1.37 -4.38
N THR A 146 -14.75 1.13 -4.53
CA THR A 146 -14.13 -0.18 -4.25
C THR A 146 -13.89 -0.44 -2.77
N VAL A 147 -13.82 0.61 -1.95
CA VAL A 147 -13.60 0.55 -0.50
C VAL A 147 -14.54 1.49 0.24
N ASP A 148 -14.71 1.27 1.54
CA ASP A 148 -15.54 2.12 2.36
C ASP A 148 -14.80 3.41 2.70
N MET A 149 -15.53 4.53 2.64
CA MET A 149 -15.06 5.86 3.02
C MET A 149 -15.54 6.18 4.44
N THR A 150 -14.77 6.96 5.17
CA THR A 150 -15.14 7.50 6.48
C THR A 150 -14.88 9.01 6.51
N ASN A 151 -15.56 9.71 7.39
CA ASN A 151 -15.28 11.13 7.57
C ASN A 151 -13.89 11.33 8.19
N ASN A 152 -13.25 12.43 7.83
CA ASN A 152 -12.02 12.89 8.45
C ASN A 152 -12.31 13.42 9.89
N PHE A 153 -11.29 13.94 10.55
CA PHE A 153 -11.34 14.36 11.95
C PHE A 153 -12.33 15.53 12.25
N ASP A 154 -12.70 16.33 11.26
CA ASP A 154 -13.61 17.48 11.39
C ASP A 154 -14.92 17.34 10.61
N ASP A 155 -15.20 16.13 10.10
CA ASP A 155 -16.37 15.78 9.30
C ASP A 155 -16.53 16.59 7.99
N SER A 156 -15.51 17.33 7.55
CA SER A 156 -15.56 18.18 6.35
C SER A 156 -15.28 17.41 5.07
N LEU A 157 -14.53 16.33 5.14
CA LEU A 157 -14.07 15.52 4.00
C LEU A 157 -14.18 14.03 4.32
N GLN A 158 -14.01 13.21 3.29
CA GLN A 158 -13.94 11.76 3.43
C GLN A 158 -12.54 11.22 3.12
N GLU A 159 -12.15 10.18 3.83
CA GLU A 159 -10.93 9.42 3.60
C GLU A 159 -11.21 7.92 3.51
N PRO A 160 -10.41 7.14 2.75
CA PRO A 160 -10.62 5.70 2.63
C PRO A 160 -10.24 4.98 3.93
N THR A 161 -11.06 4.05 4.37
CA THR A 161 -10.78 3.19 5.54
C THR A 161 -9.65 2.20 5.27
N VAL A 162 -9.48 1.81 4.00
CA VAL A 162 -8.46 0.89 3.48
C VAL A 162 -8.19 1.23 2.03
N MET A 163 -6.98 0.95 1.52
CA MET A 163 -6.67 1.13 0.09
C MET A 163 -7.12 -0.08 -0.73
N PRO A 164 -7.59 0.12 -1.99
CA PRO A 164 -7.98 -0.96 -2.90
C PRO A 164 -6.77 -1.66 -3.53
N THR A 165 -5.69 -1.78 -2.81
CA THR A 165 -4.37 -2.17 -3.31
C THR A 165 -4.38 -3.41 -4.20
N LYS A 166 -3.70 -3.32 -5.35
CA LYS A 166 -3.43 -4.48 -6.23
C LYS A 166 -2.22 -5.30 -5.76
N ILE A 167 -1.45 -4.77 -4.81
CA ILE A 167 -0.18 -5.31 -4.35
C ILE A 167 -0.35 -5.82 -2.92
N PRO A 168 0.14 -7.01 -2.57
CA PRO A 168 0.10 -7.55 -1.20
C PRO A 168 1.12 -6.82 -0.30
N ASN A 169 0.90 -5.52 -0.10
CA ASN A 169 1.86 -4.59 0.51
C ASN A 169 2.29 -4.99 1.92
N LEU A 170 1.39 -5.59 2.72
CA LEU A 170 1.75 -6.06 4.06
C LEU A 170 2.89 -7.08 4.04
N LEU A 171 2.87 -8.04 3.11
CA LEU A 171 3.95 -9.02 2.96
C LEU A 171 5.16 -8.42 2.23
N VAL A 172 4.92 -7.66 1.17
CA VAL A 172 5.99 -7.17 0.30
C VAL A 172 6.87 -6.13 1.01
N ASN A 173 6.28 -5.14 1.66
CA ASN A 173 7.00 -4.09 2.36
C ASN A 173 7.09 -4.30 3.87
N GLY A 174 6.38 -5.29 4.42
CA GLY A 174 6.37 -5.55 5.84
C GLY A 174 5.83 -4.36 6.66
N GLY A 175 6.27 -4.29 7.91
CA GLY A 175 5.91 -3.18 8.78
C GLY A 175 6.38 -3.39 10.21
N ASN A 176 6.66 -2.30 10.91
CA ASN A 176 6.97 -2.32 12.33
C ASN A 176 6.09 -1.31 13.07
N GLY A 177 5.78 -1.58 14.33
CA GLY A 177 5.01 -0.66 15.15
C GLY A 177 4.99 -1.09 16.60
N ILE A 178 4.98 -0.11 17.49
CA ILE A 178 4.90 -0.30 18.93
C ILE A 178 3.58 0.27 19.40
N ALA A 179 2.69 -0.60 19.89
CA ALA A 179 1.42 -0.24 20.50
C ALA A 179 1.47 -0.44 22.01
N VAL A 180 0.36 -0.19 22.69
CA VAL A 180 0.24 -0.48 24.11
C VAL A 180 0.03 -1.99 24.29
N GLY A 181 0.93 -2.63 25.04
CA GLY A 181 0.87 -4.06 25.34
C GLY A 181 1.23 -5.00 24.18
N MET A 182 1.51 -4.49 22.97
CA MET A 182 1.90 -5.31 21.82
C MET A 182 2.75 -4.54 20.83
N ALA A 183 3.51 -5.27 20.01
CA ALA A 183 4.30 -4.70 18.92
C ALA A 183 4.15 -5.56 17.68
N THR A 184 4.31 -4.97 16.50
CA THR A 184 4.41 -5.69 15.24
C THR A 184 5.77 -5.48 14.62
N ASN A 185 6.31 -6.52 14.01
CA ASN A 185 7.56 -6.48 13.26
C ASN A 185 7.52 -7.53 12.16
N MET A 186 7.05 -7.12 10.99
CA MET A 186 6.82 -7.97 9.83
C MET A 186 7.95 -7.79 8.82
N PRO A 187 8.58 -8.89 8.37
CA PRO A 187 9.64 -8.81 7.37
C PRO A 187 9.09 -8.52 5.98
N THR A 188 9.94 -8.01 5.12
CA THR A 188 9.68 -7.77 3.71
C THR A 188 9.87 -9.04 2.88
N HIS A 189 9.24 -9.11 1.69
CA HIS A 189 9.31 -10.28 0.79
C HIS A 189 9.42 -9.86 -0.68
N ASN A 190 9.89 -10.78 -1.50
CA ASN A 190 9.93 -10.61 -2.95
C ASN A 190 8.51 -10.60 -3.54
N LEU A 191 8.19 -9.58 -4.35
CA LEU A 191 6.86 -9.40 -4.94
C LEU A 191 6.46 -10.58 -5.81
N GLY A 192 7.36 -11.09 -6.66
CA GLY A 192 7.08 -12.23 -7.53
C GLY A 192 6.74 -13.49 -6.74
N GLU A 193 7.52 -13.80 -5.70
CA GLU A 193 7.28 -14.94 -4.81
C GLU A 193 5.92 -14.82 -4.08
N VAL A 194 5.58 -13.62 -3.58
CA VAL A 194 4.30 -13.40 -2.89
C VAL A 194 3.12 -13.53 -3.85
N ILE A 195 3.25 -13.02 -5.08
CA ILE A 195 2.22 -13.18 -6.13
C ILE A 195 2.04 -14.66 -6.47
N ASP A 196 3.12 -15.40 -6.66
CA ASP A 196 3.06 -16.86 -6.90
C ASP A 196 2.35 -17.59 -5.75
N GLY A 197 2.63 -17.20 -4.50
CA GLY A 197 1.94 -17.74 -3.33
C GLY A 197 0.45 -17.37 -3.29
N CYS A 198 0.08 -16.15 -3.67
CA CYS A 198 -1.33 -15.75 -3.80
C CYS A 198 -2.05 -16.56 -4.88
N CYS A 199 -1.43 -16.78 -6.04
CA CYS A 199 -1.99 -17.63 -7.10
C CYS A 199 -2.17 -19.09 -6.64
N ALA A 200 -1.16 -19.63 -5.97
CA ALA A 200 -1.25 -21.00 -5.42
C ALA A 200 -2.40 -21.14 -4.40
N TYR A 201 -2.63 -20.09 -3.57
CA TYR A 201 -3.75 -20.05 -2.63
C TYR A 201 -5.10 -19.97 -3.34
N ILE A 202 -5.22 -19.17 -4.42
CA ILE A 202 -6.46 -19.08 -5.23
C ILE A 202 -6.76 -20.44 -5.88
N ASP A 203 -5.74 -21.13 -6.38
CA ASP A 203 -5.90 -22.45 -7.01
C ASP A 203 -6.25 -23.53 -6.00
N ASN A 204 -5.74 -23.45 -4.79
CA ASN A 204 -5.99 -24.41 -3.71
C ASN A 204 -6.10 -23.65 -2.36
N PRO A 205 -7.31 -23.25 -1.93
CA PRO A 205 -7.49 -22.57 -0.63
C PRO A 205 -7.09 -23.43 0.58
N GLU A 206 -7.01 -24.73 0.43
CA GLU A 206 -6.56 -25.67 1.49
C GLU A 206 -5.03 -25.84 1.54
N ILE A 207 -4.27 -25.14 0.67
CA ILE A 207 -2.80 -25.20 0.68
C ILE A 207 -2.27 -24.93 2.10
N ASP A 208 -1.35 -25.74 2.55
CA ASP A 208 -0.69 -25.59 3.84
C ASP A 208 0.51 -24.64 3.78
N ILE A 209 1.16 -24.41 4.91
CA ILE A 209 2.34 -23.53 4.99
C ILE A 209 3.50 -24.08 4.18
N ASP A 210 3.71 -25.41 4.18
CA ASP A 210 4.79 -26.04 3.42
C ASP A 210 4.57 -25.86 1.91
N GLY A 211 3.34 -25.95 1.45
CA GLY A 211 2.98 -25.67 0.05
C GLY A 211 3.22 -24.19 -0.31
N LEU A 212 2.83 -23.25 0.56
CA LEU A 212 3.11 -21.83 0.35
C LEU A 212 4.62 -21.52 0.36
N MET A 213 5.41 -22.20 1.18
CA MET A 213 6.87 -22.03 1.24
C MET A 213 7.60 -22.53 -0.03
N GLN A 214 6.96 -23.30 -0.88
CA GLN A 214 7.51 -23.62 -2.21
C GLN A 214 7.55 -22.38 -3.11
N HIS A 215 6.64 -21.43 -2.90
CA HIS A 215 6.56 -20.17 -3.63
C HIS A 215 7.23 -19.02 -2.87
N ILE A 216 6.86 -18.81 -1.61
CA ILE A 216 7.40 -17.77 -0.72
C ILE A 216 8.45 -18.43 0.18
N LYS A 217 9.69 -18.47 -0.28
CA LYS A 217 10.75 -19.28 0.36
C LYS A 217 11.19 -18.71 1.70
N ALA A 218 11.43 -17.39 1.74
CA ALA A 218 11.91 -16.66 2.91
C ALA A 218 11.68 -15.16 2.75
N PRO A 219 11.80 -14.37 3.81
CA PRO A 219 11.87 -12.90 3.71
C PRO A 219 12.98 -12.44 2.76
N ASP A 220 12.72 -11.32 2.07
CA ASP A 220 13.64 -10.65 1.17
C ASP A 220 13.83 -9.20 1.64
N PHE A 221 14.99 -8.93 2.27
CA PHE A 221 15.26 -7.62 2.87
C PHE A 221 15.84 -6.64 1.85
N PRO A 222 15.46 -5.34 1.91
CA PRO A 222 15.93 -4.34 0.96
C PRO A 222 17.45 -4.12 0.99
N THR A 223 18.12 -4.40 2.11
CA THR A 223 19.57 -4.28 2.25
C THR A 223 20.33 -5.56 1.84
N GLY A 224 19.64 -6.57 1.31
CA GLY A 224 20.22 -7.85 0.94
C GLY A 224 20.62 -8.70 2.15
N ALA A 225 21.84 -9.23 2.13
CA ALA A 225 22.40 -10.13 3.14
C ALA A 225 21.84 -11.57 3.08
N TYR A 226 22.39 -12.47 3.88
CA TYR A 226 22.02 -13.88 3.90
C TYR A 226 21.16 -14.22 5.11
N ILE A 227 20.10 -14.98 4.91
CA ILE A 227 19.37 -15.64 6.00
C ILE A 227 20.15 -16.90 6.40
N TYR A 228 20.53 -16.97 7.68
CA TYR A 228 21.30 -18.08 8.23
C TYR A 228 20.41 -19.05 9.00
N GLY A 229 20.06 -20.16 8.35
CA GLY A 229 19.17 -21.20 8.88
C GLY A 229 17.69 -20.94 8.57
N ILE A 230 16.97 -22.01 8.18
CA ILE A 230 15.57 -21.94 7.74
C ILE A 230 14.57 -22.05 8.90
N GLN A 231 14.97 -22.60 10.04
CA GLN A 231 14.05 -22.91 11.13
C GLN A 231 13.34 -21.67 11.70
N GLY A 232 14.06 -20.53 11.78
CA GLY A 232 13.47 -19.26 12.23
C GLY A 232 12.41 -18.73 11.26
N VAL A 233 12.61 -18.92 9.97
CA VAL A 233 11.64 -18.56 8.91
C VAL A 233 10.41 -19.46 9.01
N ARG A 234 10.62 -20.77 9.13
CA ARG A 234 9.52 -21.75 9.25
C ARG A 234 8.63 -21.43 10.47
N ASN A 235 9.25 -21.23 11.63
CA ASN A 235 8.50 -20.85 12.84
C ASN A 235 7.71 -19.56 12.64
N ALA A 236 8.31 -18.54 11.98
CA ALA A 236 7.62 -17.29 11.70
C ALA A 236 6.42 -17.47 10.77
N TYR A 237 6.55 -18.32 9.76
CA TYR A 237 5.47 -18.59 8.80
C TYR A 237 4.35 -19.46 9.37
N GLU A 238 4.68 -20.42 10.22
CA GLU A 238 3.69 -21.29 10.88
C GLU A 238 2.92 -20.58 12.00
N THR A 239 3.62 -19.80 12.82
CA THR A 239 3.08 -19.26 14.07
C THR A 239 2.86 -17.75 14.09
N GLY A 240 3.38 -17.03 13.09
CA GLY A 240 3.46 -15.58 13.10
C GLY A 240 4.57 -15.02 13.99
N ARG A 241 5.38 -15.88 14.64
CA ARG A 241 6.51 -15.49 15.48
C ARG A 241 7.73 -16.33 15.17
N GLY A 242 8.90 -15.67 15.07
CA GLY A 242 10.13 -16.37 14.80
C GLY A 242 11.34 -15.46 14.96
N ARG A 243 12.51 -16.06 15.05
CA ARG A 243 13.79 -15.34 15.09
C ARG A 243 14.60 -15.74 13.87
N ILE A 244 14.74 -14.80 12.94
CA ILE A 244 15.50 -14.99 11.70
C ILE A 244 16.89 -14.41 11.91
N VAL A 245 17.92 -15.21 11.70
CA VAL A 245 19.30 -14.74 11.75
C VAL A 245 19.70 -14.23 10.39
N ILE A 246 20.16 -12.98 10.33
CA ILE A 246 20.62 -12.32 9.11
C ILE A 246 22.11 -12.09 9.24
N ARG A 247 22.85 -12.47 8.21
CA ARG A 247 24.31 -12.35 8.15
C ARG A 247 24.73 -11.53 6.94
N ALA A 248 25.59 -10.56 7.14
CA ALA A 248 26.16 -9.72 6.09
C ALA A 248 26.77 -10.56 4.97
N LYS A 249 26.70 -10.05 3.75
CA LYS A 249 27.45 -10.62 2.63
C LYS A 249 28.88 -10.09 2.68
N ALA A 250 29.79 -10.98 2.96
CA ALA A 250 31.21 -10.68 3.12
C ALA A 250 32.05 -11.69 2.32
N GLU A 251 33.02 -11.17 1.60
CA GLU A 251 33.97 -11.94 0.80
C GLU A 251 35.40 -11.63 1.26
N ILE A 252 36.31 -12.60 1.13
CA ILE A 252 37.71 -12.40 1.43
C ILE A 252 38.45 -12.20 0.11
N GLU A 253 39.00 -11.02 -0.06
CA GLU A 253 39.89 -10.67 -1.17
C GLU A 253 41.33 -10.81 -0.68
N SER A 254 42.11 -11.66 -1.34
CA SER A 254 43.53 -11.84 -1.04
C SER A 254 44.38 -11.06 -2.02
N ASP A 255 45.27 -10.23 -1.49
CA ASP A 255 46.27 -9.49 -2.24
C ASP A 255 47.66 -10.12 -1.94
N GLU A 256 48.69 -9.82 -2.74
CA GLU A 256 50.06 -10.33 -2.55
C GLU A 256 50.63 -10.03 -1.16
N GLN A 257 50.10 -9.06 -0.44
CA GLN A 257 50.62 -8.59 0.83
C GLN A 257 49.74 -8.95 2.02
N HIS A 258 48.43 -9.02 1.91
CA HIS A 258 47.49 -9.26 3.03
C HIS A 258 46.09 -9.57 2.54
N ASP A 259 45.30 -10.21 3.37
CA ASP A 259 43.87 -10.46 3.13
C ASP A 259 43.03 -9.26 3.53
N LYS A 260 41.94 -9.05 2.81
CA LYS A 260 40.91 -8.05 3.10
C LYS A 260 39.55 -8.73 3.20
N ILE A 261 38.76 -8.34 4.20
CA ILE A 261 37.37 -8.76 4.32
C ILE A 261 36.52 -7.61 3.76
N VAL A 262 35.82 -7.87 2.65
CA VAL A 262 34.98 -6.90 1.95
C VAL A 262 33.52 -7.23 2.22
N VAL A 263 32.79 -6.29 2.83
CA VAL A 263 31.36 -6.41 3.12
C VAL A 263 30.59 -5.55 2.15
N THR A 264 29.71 -6.18 1.37
CA THR A 264 28.90 -5.52 0.33
C THR A 264 27.43 -5.36 0.71
N GLU A 265 26.94 -6.16 1.67
CA GLU A 265 25.56 -6.08 2.16
C GLU A 265 25.56 -6.27 3.68
N ILE A 266 24.74 -5.50 4.39
CA ILE A 266 24.60 -5.57 5.86
C ILE A 266 23.18 -5.98 6.25
N PRO A 267 23.00 -6.57 7.44
CA PRO A 267 21.68 -6.98 7.90
C PRO A 267 20.70 -5.81 7.98
N TYR A 268 19.45 -6.09 7.69
CA TYR A 268 18.37 -5.09 7.69
C TYR A 268 18.26 -4.36 9.04
N GLY A 269 18.15 -3.04 8.97
CA GLY A 269 18.04 -2.17 10.14
C GLY A 269 19.34 -1.87 10.86
N VAL A 270 20.49 -2.35 10.36
CA VAL A 270 21.82 -2.03 10.90
C VAL A 270 22.28 -0.68 10.35
N ASN A 271 22.76 0.19 11.23
CA ASN A 271 23.42 1.44 10.88
C ASN A 271 24.88 1.14 10.51
N LYS A 272 25.28 1.52 9.26
CA LYS A 272 26.60 1.22 8.71
C LYS A 272 27.71 1.95 9.45
N ALA A 273 27.57 3.22 9.75
CA ALA A 273 28.58 4.02 10.45
C ALA A 273 28.82 3.47 11.88
N GLN A 274 27.73 3.20 12.63
CA GLN A 274 27.81 2.61 13.96
C GLN A 274 28.44 1.20 13.94
N LEU A 275 28.19 0.42 12.88
CA LEU A 275 28.84 -0.89 12.71
C LEU A 275 30.36 -0.75 12.56
N ILE A 276 30.82 0.20 11.74
CA ILE A 276 32.26 0.47 11.54
C ILE A 276 32.91 0.95 12.83
N GLU A 277 32.29 1.88 13.55
CA GLU A 277 32.74 2.35 14.86
C GLU A 277 32.89 1.20 15.86
N ASN A 278 31.88 0.35 15.98
CA ASN A 278 31.89 -0.81 16.88
C ASN A 278 33.01 -1.79 16.52
N ILE A 279 33.30 -2.02 15.24
CA ILE A 279 34.43 -2.85 14.82
C ILE A 279 35.75 -2.22 15.28
N ALA A 280 35.92 -0.92 15.05
CA ALA A 280 37.13 -0.19 15.43
C ALA A 280 37.35 -0.20 16.97
N GLU A 281 36.26 -0.05 17.75
CA GLU A 281 36.31 -0.14 19.22
C GLU A 281 36.76 -1.54 19.69
N LEU A 282 36.19 -2.61 19.11
CA LEU A 282 36.60 -4.00 19.46
C LEU A 282 38.06 -4.29 19.14
N VAL A 283 38.61 -3.69 18.10
CA VAL A 283 40.03 -3.78 17.75
C VAL A 283 40.88 -3.02 18.77
N LYS A 284 40.48 -1.80 19.14
CA LYS A 284 41.15 -0.95 20.11
C LYS A 284 41.16 -1.58 21.51
N GLU A 285 40.06 -2.24 21.89
CA GLU A 285 39.94 -2.98 23.15
C GLU A 285 40.74 -4.31 23.17
N GLY A 286 41.35 -4.71 22.04
CA GLY A 286 42.07 -6.00 21.91
C GLY A 286 41.17 -7.23 21.94
N ARG A 287 39.88 -7.08 21.71
CA ARG A 287 38.88 -8.20 21.65
C ARG A 287 38.92 -8.91 20.32
N ILE A 288 39.27 -8.19 19.25
CA ILE A 288 39.52 -8.74 17.92
C ILE A 288 40.94 -8.33 17.50
N ASP A 289 41.84 -9.31 17.51
CA ASP A 289 43.22 -9.14 17.00
C ASP A 289 43.26 -9.48 15.50
N GLY A 290 44.27 -8.94 14.81
CA GLY A 290 44.55 -9.29 13.43
C GLY A 290 43.94 -8.32 12.40
N ILE A 291 43.22 -7.29 12.82
CA ILE A 291 42.77 -6.20 11.98
C ILE A 291 43.79 -5.07 12.02
N SER A 292 44.17 -4.51 10.87
CA SER A 292 45.05 -3.37 10.74
C SER A 292 44.29 -2.06 10.52
N ASN A 293 43.22 -2.09 9.73
CA ASN A 293 42.41 -0.92 9.41
C ASN A 293 40.97 -1.32 9.06
N VAL A 294 40.04 -0.35 9.16
CA VAL A 294 38.64 -0.48 8.70
C VAL A 294 38.28 0.76 7.93
N ASN A 295 37.94 0.60 6.65
CA ASN A 295 37.62 1.68 5.73
C ASN A 295 36.18 1.56 5.22
N ASP A 296 35.53 2.68 5.05
CA ASP A 296 34.29 2.79 4.29
C ASP A 296 34.60 3.29 2.87
N GLU A 297 34.49 2.39 1.91
CA GLU A 297 34.69 2.66 0.48
C GLU A 297 33.34 2.74 -0.28
N THR A 298 32.23 2.90 0.44
CA THR A 298 30.90 3.00 -0.11
C THR A 298 30.80 4.17 -1.09
N GLY A 299 30.32 3.91 -2.30
CA GLY A 299 30.22 4.91 -3.35
C GLY A 299 29.11 4.61 -4.36
N ARG A 300 29.21 5.19 -5.54
CA ARG A 300 28.21 5.00 -6.63
C ARG A 300 28.07 3.54 -7.09
N GLN A 301 29.06 2.70 -6.82
CA GLN A 301 29.05 1.28 -7.18
C GLN A 301 28.34 0.39 -6.13
N GLY A 302 27.92 0.97 -5.02
CA GLY A 302 27.24 0.26 -3.93
C GLY A 302 28.00 0.36 -2.62
N MET A 303 27.49 -0.37 -1.63
CA MET A 303 28.10 -0.48 -0.30
C MET A 303 29.40 -1.30 -0.35
N ARG A 304 30.46 -0.79 0.28
CA ARG A 304 31.74 -1.48 0.39
C ARG A 304 32.44 -1.08 1.68
N ILE A 305 32.40 -1.96 2.68
CA ILE A 305 33.18 -1.82 3.92
C ILE A 305 34.37 -2.76 3.81
N VAL A 306 35.58 -2.24 3.96
CA VAL A 306 36.81 -3.01 3.85
C VAL A 306 37.50 -3.10 5.21
N VAL A 307 37.72 -4.32 5.65
CA VAL A 307 38.49 -4.64 6.87
C VAL A 307 39.81 -5.25 6.44
N ASP A 308 40.88 -4.47 6.57
CA ASP A 308 42.24 -4.92 6.24
C ASP A 308 42.79 -5.82 7.35
N CYS A 309 43.24 -7.02 7.01
CA CYS A 309 43.85 -7.96 7.94
C CYS A 309 45.37 -7.75 8.05
N LYS A 310 45.96 -8.04 9.20
CA LYS A 310 47.44 -8.10 9.35
C LYS A 310 47.99 -9.31 8.60
N ARG A 311 49.25 -9.25 8.17
CA ARG A 311 49.90 -10.30 7.34
C ARG A 311 49.82 -11.70 7.92
N ASP A 312 49.95 -11.82 9.23
CA ASP A 312 49.96 -13.11 9.92
C ASP A 312 48.59 -13.54 10.45
N ALA A 313 47.57 -12.82 10.12
CA ALA A 313 46.22 -13.05 10.61
C ALA A 313 45.38 -13.87 9.60
N ASN A 314 44.60 -14.80 10.14
CA ASN A 314 43.66 -15.58 9.32
C ASN A 314 42.35 -14.84 9.17
N ALA A 315 42.04 -14.39 7.96
CA ALA A 315 40.83 -13.62 7.64
C ALA A 315 39.54 -14.37 7.98
N ASN A 316 39.48 -15.69 7.79
CA ASN A 316 38.31 -16.50 8.15
C ASN A 316 38.03 -16.49 9.66
N VAL A 317 39.08 -16.54 10.48
CA VAL A 317 38.94 -16.47 11.94
C VAL A 317 38.44 -15.09 12.36
N ILE A 318 38.99 -14.04 11.76
CA ILE A 318 38.54 -12.65 11.99
C ILE A 318 37.09 -12.49 11.58
N LEU A 319 36.69 -12.94 10.39
CA LEU A 319 35.32 -12.85 9.89
C LEU A 319 34.34 -13.57 10.84
N ASN A 320 34.70 -14.76 11.33
CA ASN A 320 33.87 -15.47 12.31
C ASN A 320 33.76 -14.73 13.66
N LYS A 321 34.83 -14.06 14.12
CA LYS A 321 34.77 -13.19 15.30
C LYS A 321 33.87 -11.99 15.05
N LEU A 322 33.95 -11.34 13.88
CA LEU A 322 33.13 -10.22 13.48
C LEU A 322 31.64 -10.61 13.47
N PHE A 323 31.28 -11.75 12.90
CA PHE A 323 29.89 -12.26 12.95
C PHE A 323 29.38 -12.51 14.37
N LYS A 324 30.25 -12.96 15.27
CA LYS A 324 29.86 -13.26 16.65
C LYS A 324 29.75 -12.02 17.52
N MET A 325 30.56 -10.99 17.27
CA MET A 325 30.75 -9.86 18.19
C MET A 325 30.18 -8.55 17.69
N THR A 326 29.74 -8.47 16.42
CA THR A 326 29.24 -7.24 15.81
C THR A 326 27.87 -7.46 15.12
N ALA A 327 27.25 -6.37 14.66
CA ALA A 327 26.02 -6.41 13.91
C ALA A 327 26.14 -6.92 12.45
N LEU A 328 27.35 -7.40 12.03
CA LEU A 328 27.49 -8.16 10.77
C LEU A 328 26.67 -9.45 10.79
N GLN A 329 26.31 -9.94 11.95
CA GLN A 329 25.26 -10.92 12.13
C GLN A 329 24.27 -10.38 13.16
N SER A 330 23.03 -10.22 12.77
CA SER A 330 21.93 -9.77 13.64
C SER A 330 20.75 -10.73 13.59
N SER A 331 19.77 -10.52 14.44
CA SER A 331 18.54 -11.31 14.39
C SER A 331 17.34 -10.39 14.22
N PHE A 332 16.48 -10.74 13.26
CA PHE A 332 15.18 -10.12 13.07
C PHE A 332 14.11 -10.93 13.81
N SER A 333 13.52 -10.32 14.83
CA SER A 333 12.46 -10.96 15.61
C SER A 333 11.11 -10.69 14.93
N VAL A 334 10.58 -11.71 14.27
CA VAL A 334 9.28 -11.65 13.61
C VAL A 334 8.17 -11.67 14.63
N ASN A 335 7.20 -10.77 14.49
CA ASN A 335 5.94 -10.73 15.22
C ASN A 335 4.84 -10.16 14.32
N ASN A 336 4.12 -11.02 13.63
CA ASN A 336 3.18 -10.66 12.57
C ASN A 336 1.81 -10.29 13.15
N ILE A 337 1.74 -9.16 13.88
CA ILE A 337 0.47 -8.63 14.39
C ILE A 337 -0.05 -7.56 13.44
N ALA A 338 -1.28 -7.75 12.93
CA ALA A 338 -1.98 -6.77 12.11
C ALA A 338 -3.46 -6.69 12.51
N LEU A 339 -4.14 -5.66 12.02
CA LEU A 339 -5.57 -5.47 12.26
C LEU A 339 -6.39 -6.31 11.27
N VAL A 340 -7.23 -7.17 11.80
CA VAL A 340 -8.25 -7.92 11.06
C VAL A 340 -9.62 -7.45 11.52
N LYS A 341 -10.35 -6.76 10.64
CA LYS A 341 -11.66 -6.15 10.99
C LYS A 341 -11.58 -5.28 12.26
N GLY A 342 -10.55 -4.44 12.35
CA GLY A 342 -10.30 -3.52 13.47
C GLY A 342 -9.80 -4.18 14.77
N ARG A 343 -9.46 -5.47 14.76
CA ARG A 343 -8.94 -6.18 15.93
C ARG A 343 -7.53 -6.70 15.69
N PRO A 344 -6.60 -6.52 16.64
CA PRO A 344 -5.24 -7.05 16.48
C PRO A 344 -5.25 -8.58 16.52
N ARG A 345 -4.57 -9.20 15.55
CA ARG A 345 -4.39 -10.65 15.47
C ARG A 345 -2.96 -10.99 15.12
N LEU A 346 -2.45 -12.05 15.69
CA LEU A 346 -1.22 -12.68 15.27
C LEU A 346 -1.52 -13.55 14.05
N LEU A 347 -0.80 -13.33 12.95
CA LEU A 347 -1.07 -13.93 11.65
C LEU A 347 0.09 -14.83 11.22
N ASN A 348 -0.24 -16.00 10.72
CA ASN A 348 0.70 -16.84 9.99
C ASN A 348 0.79 -16.42 8.51
N LEU A 349 1.65 -17.06 7.72
CA LEU A 349 1.82 -16.72 6.30
C LEU A 349 0.51 -16.94 5.52
N LYS A 350 -0.18 -18.07 5.75
CA LYS A 350 -1.44 -18.39 5.07
C LYS A 350 -2.52 -17.35 5.38
N ASP A 351 -2.62 -16.89 6.63
CA ASP A 351 -3.58 -15.84 7.01
C ASP A 351 -3.32 -14.54 6.25
N CYS A 352 -2.06 -14.11 6.15
CA CYS A 352 -1.70 -12.90 5.40
C CYS A 352 -2.10 -12.98 3.92
N VAL A 353 -1.80 -14.10 3.27
CA VAL A 353 -2.19 -14.35 1.87
C VAL A 353 -3.72 -14.39 1.73
N LYS A 354 -4.39 -15.13 2.61
CA LYS A 354 -5.85 -15.27 2.62
C LYS A 354 -6.56 -13.92 2.69
N TYR A 355 -6.24 -13.10 3.68
CA TYR A 355 -6.91 -11.80 3.87
C TYR A 355 -6.63 -10.82 2.72
N PHE A 356 -5.46 -10.87 2.12
CA PHE A 356 -5.17 -10.09 0.93
C PHE A 356 -6.03 -10.56 -0.26
N VAL A 357 -6.10 -11.86 -0.53
CA VAL A 357 -6.90 -12.43 -1.63
C VAL A 357 -8.39 -12.13 -1.43
N GLU A 358 -8.92 -12.30 -0.20
CA GLU A 358 -10.30 -11.94 0.13
C GLU A 358 -10.57 -10.45 -0.12
N HIS A 359 -9.66 -9.57 0.24
CA HIS A 359 -9.77 -8.13 -0.03
C HIS A 359 -9.76 -7.84 -1.53
N ARG A 360 -8.85 -8.44 -2.29
CA ARG A 360 -8.81 -8.29 -3.75
C ARG A 360 -10.08 -8.78 -4.44
N HIS A 361 -10.64 -9.87 -3.95
CA HIS A 361 -11.93 -10.39 -4.41
C HIS A 361 -13.05 -9.36 -4.21
N ASP A 362 -13.17 -8.80 -3.00
CA ASP A 362 -14.18 -7.79 -2.69
C ASP A 362 -14.01 -6.51 -3.53
N VAL A 363 -12.80 -5.98 -3.63
CA VAL A 363 -12.46 -4.82 -4.47
C VAL A 363 -12.82 -5.07 -5.93
N THR A 364 -12.54 -6.26 -6.46
CA THR A 364 -12.85 -6.61 -7.86
C THR A 364 -14.36 -6.67 -8.11
N ILE A 365 -15.12 -7.27 -7.21
CA ILE A 365 -16.58 -7.29 -7.29
C ILE A 365 -17.17 -5.87 -7.24
N ARG A 366 -16.71 -5.04 -6.30
CA ARG A 366 -17.21 -3.67 -6.15
C ARG A 366 -16.88 -2.82 -7.38
N ARG A 367 -15.63 -2.91 -7.88
CA ARG A 367 -15.21 -2.26 -9.14
C ARG A 367 -16.12 -2.67 -10.30
N THR A 368 -16.31 -3.96 -10.51
CA THR A 368 -17.12 -4.47 -11.62
C THR A 368 -18.58 -4.04 -11.51
N LYS A 369 -19.15 -4.02 -10.30
CA LYS A 369 -20.51 -3.49 -10.07
C LYS A 369 -20.61 -2.01 -10.40
N PHE A 370 -19.59 -1.21 -10.05
CA PHE A 370 -19.54 0.21 -10.38
C PHE A 370 -19.46 0.40 -11.89
N ASP A 371 -18.53 -0.28 -12.56
CA ASP A 371 -18.35 -0.19 -14.01
C ASP A 371 -19.61 -0.63 -14.76
N LEU A 372 -20.25 -1.74 -14.33
CA LEU A 372 -21.52 -2.21 -14.88
C LEU A 372 -22.64 -1.17 -14.69
N LYS A 373 -22.74 -0.55 -13.51
CA LYS A 373 -23.71 0.50 -13.26
C LYS A 373 -23.51 1.67 -14.20
N LYS A 374 -22.25 2.13 -14.38
CA LYS A 374 -21.91 3.22 -15.32
C LYS A 374 -22.19 2.86 -16.76
N ALA A 375 -21.86 1.63 -17.17
CA ALA A 375 -22.18 1.14 -18.51
C ALA A 375 -23.70 1.12 -18.78
N LYS A 376 -24.51 0.64 -17.82
CA LYS A 376 -25.96 0.65 -17.93
C LYS A 376 -26.54 2.06 -17.98
N GLU A 377 -26.07 2.96 -17.11
CA GLU A 377 -26.47 4.38 -17.14
C GLU A 377 -26.16 5.01 -18.52
N ARG A 378 -25.00 4.69 -19.08
CA ARG A 378 -24.59 5.20 -20.40
C ARG A 378 -25.41 4.60 -21.54
N ALA A 379 -25.61 3.28 -21.54
CA ALA A 379 -26.42 2.57 -22.52
C ALA A 379 -27.87 3.12 -22.55
N HIS A 380 -28.44 3.35 -21.38
CA HIS A 380 -29.78 3.92 -21.22
C HIS A 380 -29.93 5.31 -21.86
N LEU A 381 -28.92 6.17 -21.73
CA LEU A 381 -28.87 7.47 -22.38
C LEU A 381 -28.66 7.38 -23.90
N LEU A 382 -27.82 6.43 -24.36
CA LEU A 382 -27.56 6.20 -25.77
C LEU A 382 -28.81 5.70 -26.51
N GLU A 383 -29.57 4.79 -25.87
CA GLU A 383 -30.86 4.32 -26.42
C GLU A 383 -31.77 5.48 -26.75
N ALA A 384 -31.95 6.42 -25.82
CA ALA A 384 -32.77 7.61 -26.06
C ALA A 384 -32.21 8.53 -27.15
N LEU A 385 -30.88 8.68 -27.21
CA LEU A 385 -30.21 9.48 -28.26
C LEU A 385 -30.43 8.87 -29.64
N ILE A 386 -30.29 7.55 -29.78
CA ILE A 386 -30.51 6.85 -31.05
C ILE A 386 -31.96 7.08 -31.54
N VAL A 387 -32.94 6.82 -30.66
CA VAL A 387 -34.37 7.07 -30.99
C VAL A 387 -34.63 8.53 -31.35
N ALA A 388 -34.02 9.47 -30.61
CA ALA A 388 -34.18 10.90 -30.88
C ALA A 388 -33.56 11.33 -32.22
N CYS A 389 -32.39 10.75 -32.56
CA CYS A 389 -31.72 11.04 -33.82
C CYS A 389 -32.44 10.44 -35.03
N ASP A 390 -32.98 9.23 -34.88
CA ASP A 390 -33.80 8.60 -35.92
C ASP A 390 -35.10 9.38 -36.22
N ASN A 391 -35.60 10.17 -35.23
CA ASN A 391 -36.78 10.97 -35.31
C ASN A 391 -36.51 12.47 -35.13
N ILE A 392 -35.38 12.94 -35.63
CA ILE A 392 -34.85 14.28 -35.27
C ILE A 392 -35.78 15.43 -35.64
N ASP A 393 -36.47 15.38 -36.77
CA ASP A 393 -37.39 16.44 -37.21
C ASP A 393 -38.56 16.57 -36.24
N GLU A 394 -39.08 15.46 -35.74
CA GLU A 394 -40.16 15.45 -34.75
C GLU A 394 -39.69 15.95 -33.39
N VAL A 395 -38.51 15.53 -32.95
CA VAL A 395 -37.87 15.98 -31.70
C VAL A 395 -37.66 17.49 -31.74
N VAL A 396 -37.10 18.03 -32.83
CA VAL A 396 -36.87 19.47 -32.99
C VAL A 396 -38.22 20.22 -33.04
N HIS A 397 -39.24 19.69 -33.69
CA HIS A 397 -40.58 20.29 -33.73
C HIS A 397 -41.19 20.37 -32.32
N ILE A 398 -41.10 19.30 -31.52
CA ILE A 398 -41.58 19.27 -30.13
C ILE A 398 -40.86 20.29 -29.27
N ILE A 399 -39.52 20.33 -29.34
CA ILE A 399 -38.72 21.26 -28.55
C ILE A 399 -39.02 22.71 -28.90
N ARG A 400 -39.05 23.04 -30.20
CA ARG A 400 -39.38 24.42 -30.69
C ARG A 400 -40.81 24.83 -30.40
N GLY A 401 -41.75 23.88 -30.40
CA GLY A 401 -43.17 24.13 -30.09
C GLY A 401 -43.49 24.20 -28.59
N SER A 402 -42.52 23.99 -27.73
CA SER A 402 -42.68 24.03 -26.27
C SER A 402 -42.26 25.40 -25.72
N LYS A 403 -43.01 25.91 -24.73
CA LYS A 403 -42.72 27.22 -24.11
C LYS A 403 -41.61 27.17 -23.07
N THR A 404 -41.41 26.02 -22.49
CA THR A 404 -40.40 25.81 -21.44
C THR A 404 -39.67 24.48 -21.66
N PRO A 405 -38.42 24.32 -21.18
CA PRO A 405 -37.70 23.04 -21.23
C PRO A 405 -38.49 21.92 -20.55
N ALA A 406 -39.17 22.20 -19.43
CA ALA A 406 -39.98 21.20 -18.71
C ALA A 406 -41.15 20.69 -19.53
N GLU A 407 -41.82 21.58 -20.32
CA GLU A 407 -42.87 21.20 -21.25
C GLU A 407 -42.33 20.32 -22.39
N ALA A 408 -41.12 20.63 -22.89
CA ALA A 408 -40.49 19.84 -23.93
C ALA A 408 -40.16 18.42 -23.40
N VAL A 409 -39.59 18.31 -22.19
CA VAL A 409 -39.32 17.04 -21.53
C VAL A 409 -40.59 16.21 -21.41
N GLN A 410 -41.71 16.78 -20.92
CA GLN A 410 -42.96 16.05 -20.76
C GLN A 410 -43.50 15.53 -22.10
N LYS A 411 -43.46 16.35 -23.14
CA LYS A 411 -43.95 15.96 -24.48
C LYS A 411 -43.08 14.86 -25.11
N LEU A 412 -41.77 14.88 -24.89
CA LEU A 412 -40.85 13.84 -25.34
C LEU A 412 -41.09 12.53 -24.61
N MET A 413 -41.33 12.58 -23.28
CA MET A 413 -41.72 11.41 -22.49
C MET A 413 -42.99 10.77 -23.01
N ASP A 414 -44.04 11.58 -23.26
CA ASP A 414 -45.33 11.10 -23.74
C ASP A 414 -45.26 10.53 -25.17
N ARG A 415 -44.40 11.11 -26.02
CA ARG A 415 -44.31 10.71 -27.43
C ARG A 415 -43.41 9.50 -27.69
N PHE A 416 -42.26 9.44 -27.05
CA PHE A 416 -41.23 8.41 -27.29
C PHE A 416 -41.11 7.40 -26.15
N SER A 417 -41.98 7.50 -25.13
CA SER A 417 -41.93 6.67 -23.92
C SER A 417 -40.56 6.75 -23.17
N PHE A 418 -39.90 7.91 -23.27
CA PHE A 418 -38.70 8.18 -22.52
C PHE A 418 -39.01 8.37 -21.03
N ASP A 419 -38.07 8.03 -20.19
CA ASP A 419 -38.12 8.51 -18.80
C ASP A 419 -37.61 9.96 -18.68
N GLU A 420 -37.74 10.53 -17.48
CA GLU A 420 -37.39 11.93 -17.24
C GLU A 420 -35.89 12.20 -17.50
N VAL A 421 -34.98 11.23 -17.17
CA VAL A 421 -33.54 11.35 -17.36
C VAL A 421 -33.20 11.35 -18.84
N GLN A 422 -33.77 10.42 -19.60
CA GLN A 422 -33.65 10.32 -21.07
C GLN A 422 -34.14 11.56 -21.76
N ALA A 423 -35.34 12.01 -21.43
CA ALA A 423 -35.96 13.19 -22.06
C ALA A 423 -35.16 14.47 -21.75
N LYS A 424 -34.68 14.67 -20.52
CA LYS A 424 -33.80 15.80 -20.19
C LYS A 424 -32.51 15.76 -20.99
N TYR A 425 -31.90 14.58 -21.11
CA TYR A 425 -30.65 14.42 -21.86
C TYR A 425 -30.83 14.74 -23.36
N VAL A 426 -31.95 14.37 -23.94
CA VAL A 426 -32.30 14.71 -25.33
C VAL A 426 -32.54 16.21 -25.51
N VAL A 427 -33.20 16.88 -24.57
CA VAL A 427 -33.41 18.35 -24.62
C VAL A 427 -32.10 19.13 -24.52
N GLU A 428 -31.14 18.63 -23.74
CA GLU A 428 -29.82 19.25 -23.56
C GLU A 428 -28.79 18.85 -24.64
N MET A 429 -29.19 18.04 -25.60
CA MET A 429 -28.32 17.55 -26.67
C MET A 429 -27.81 18.70 -27.55
N ARG A 430 -26.51 18.67 -27.85
CA ARG A 430 -25.87 19.64 -28.75
C ARG A 430 -26.15 19.28 -30.21
N LEU A 431 -26.46 20.26 -31.04
CA LEU A 431 -26.68 20.09 -32.51
C LEU A 431 -25.48 19.41 -33.20
N SER A 432 -24.27 19.57 -32.67
CA SER A 432 -23.09 18.90 -33.21
C SER A 432 -23.11 17.37 -33.06
N GLN A 433 -24.00 16.83 -32.25
CA GLN A 433 -24.16 15.37 -32.07
C GLN A 433 -24.98 14.73 -33.18
N LEU A 434 -25.63 15.57 -34.03
CA LEU A 434 -26.49 15.14 -35.13
C LEU A 434 -25.77 14.88 -36.45
N THR A 435 -24.43 14.98 -36.48
CA THR A 435 -23.66 14.69 -37.69
C THR A 435 -23.61 13.19 -37.96
N GLY A 436 -23.69 12.78 -39.24
CA GLY A 436 -23.76 11.37 -39.65
C GLY A 436 -22.61 10.52 -39.08
N LEU A 437 -21.36 11.06 -39.06
CA LEU A 437 -20.20 10.36 -38.49
C LEU A 437 -20.36 10.09 -36.99
N ARG A 438 -21.08 10.94 -36.27
CA ARG A 438 -21.35 10.75 -34.83
C ARG A 438 -22.49 9.77 -34.57
N MET A 439 -23.46 9.67 -35.50
CA MET A 439 -24.50 8.65 -35.44
C MET A 439 -23.92 7.24 -35.50
N ASP A 440 -23.02 6.98 -36.43
CA ASP A 440 -22.31 5.70 -36.52
C ASP A 440 -21.54 5.41 -35.25
N GLN A 441 -20.89 6.42 -34.65
CA GLN A 441 -20.18 6.28 -33.36
C GLN A 441 -21.13 5.95 -32.20
N LEU A 442 -22.30 6.57 -32.12
CA LEU A 442 -23.31 6.29 -31.07
C LEU A 442 -23.83 4.85 -31.17
N HIS A 443 -24.14 4.38 -32.40
CA HIS A 443 -24.57 3.00 -32.62
C HIS A 443 -23.47 2.00 -32.25
N ASN A 444 -22.23 2.24 -32.67
CA ASN A 444 -21.11 1.38 -32.31
C ASN A 444 -20.87 1.37 -30.80
N GLU A 445 -20.90 2.53 -30.13
CA GLU A 445 -20.75 2.60 -28.65
C GLU A 445 -21.89 1.85 -27.94
N PHE A 446 -23.12 1.99 -28.41
CA PHE A 446 -24.27 1.26 -27.86
C PHE A 446 -24.12 -0.25 -28.05
N ASP A 447 -23.76 -0.68 -29.24
CA ASP A 447 -23.54 -2.11 -29.56
C ASP A 447 -22.42 -2.73 -28.75
N GLU A 448 -21.32 -1.99 -28.53
CA GLU A 448 -20.22 -2.43 -27.67
C GLU A 448 -20.67 -2.59 -26.21
N LEU A 449 -21.41 -1.61 -25.69
CA LEU A 449 -21.96 -1.66 -24.32
C LEU A 449 -22.97 -2.80 -24.18
N MET A 450 -23.85 -3.02 -25.17
CA MET A 450 -24.83 -4.08 -25.16
C MET A 450 -24.19 -5.46 -25.30
N LYS A 451 -23.13 -5.62 -26.10
CA LYS A 451 -22.36 -6.87 -26.15
C LYS A 451 -21.77 -7.21 -24.79
N THR A 452 -21.20 -6.22 -24.10
CA THR A 452 -20.65 -6.40 -22.74
C THR A 452 -21.72 -6.82 -21.73
N THR A 453 -23.00 -6.40 -21.94
CA THR A 453 -24.14 -6.79 -21.09
C THR A 453 -24.87 -8.04 -21.57
N GLN A 454 -24.85 -8.36 -22.87
CA GLN A 454 -25.60 -9.49 -23.47
C GLN A 454 -24.84 -10.83 -23.46
N GLU A 455 -23.54 -10.85 -23.27
CA GLU A 455 -22.81 -12.11 -23.04
C GLU A 455 -23.20 -12.80 -21.72
N THR A 456 -24.18 -12.25 -20.99
CA THR A 456 -24.66 -12.75 -19.69
C THR A 456 -26.11 -13.24 -19.59
N PRO A 457 -26.90 -13.55 -20.65
CA PRO A 457 -28.28 -14.05 -20.43
C PRO A 457 -28.37 -15.47 -19.83
N HIS A 458 -27.28 -16.21 -19.78
CA HIS A 458 -27.21 -17.57 -19.21
C HIS A 458 -26.29 -17.71 -17.99
N HIS A 459 -25.73 -16.62 -17.48
CA HIS A 459 -24.86 -16.69 -16.31
C HIS A 459 -25.64 -16.28 -15.05
N ILE A 460 -25.86 -17.27 -14.17
CA ILE A 460 -26.43 -17.12 -12.82
C ILE A 460 -25.50 -16.33 -11.87
N TYR A 461 -24.29 -15.97 -12.35
CA TYR A 461 -23.23 -15.35 -11.56
C TYR A 461 -23.10 -13.86 -11.86
N THR A 462 -22.79 -13.07 -10.82
CA THR A 462 -22.37 -11.67 -10.99
C THR A 462 -21.07 -11.62 -11.80
N VAL A 463 -20.75 -10.49 -12.47
CA VAL A 463 -19.53 -10.35 -13.28
C VAL A 463 -18.27 -10.66 -12.45
N GLY A 464 -18.27 -10.34 -11.13
CA GLY A 464 -17.18 -10.71 -10.23
C GLY A 464 -17.07 -12.23 -10.01
N GLU A 465 -18.19 -12.92 -9.82
CA GLU A 465 -18.25 -14.39 -9.71
C GLU A 465 -17.90 -15.05 -11.04
N HIS A 466 -18.27 -14.44 -12.17
CA HIS A 466 -17.91 -14.89 -13.50
C HIS A 466 -16.40 -14.77 -13.74
N THR A 467 -15.78 -13.65 -13.34
CA THR A 467 -14.32 -13.46 -13.45
C THR A 467 -13.58 -14.50 -12.61
N LEU A 468 -14.05 -14.77 -11.39
CA LEU A 468 -13.48 -15.82 -10.53
C LEU A 468 -13.66 -17.21 -11.12
N LYS A 469 -14.84 -17.51 -11.65
CA LYS A 469 -15.11 -18.81 -12.28
C LYS A 469 -14.39 -18.96 -13.61
N ALA A 470 -14.17 -17.87 -14.35
CA ALA A 470 -13.30 -17.87 -15.52
C ALA A 470 -11.83 -18.13 -15.12
N ILE A 471 -11.37 -17.58 -13.99
CA ILE A 471 -10.06 -17.89 -13.40
C ILE A 471 -9.96 -19.36 -12.99
N GLU A 472 -11.03 -19.94 -12.42
CA GLU A 472 -11.11 -21.37 -12.07
C GLU A 472 -11.12 -22.30 -13.31
N LEU A 473 -11.80 -21.90 -14.39
CA LEU A 473 -11.98 -22.70 -15.62
C LEU A 473 -10.81 -22.55 -16.60
N VAL A 474 -10.02 -21.49 -16.51
CA VAL A 474 -8.82 -21.33 -17.34
C VAL A 474 -7.77 -22.34 -16.90
N ARG A 475 -7.29 -23.14 -17.86
CA ARG A 475 -6.20 -24.10 -17.66
C ARG A 475 -5.03 -23.45 -16.91
N PRO A 476 -4.19 -24.21 -16.17
CA PRO A 476 -3.13 -23.70 -15.31
C PRO A 476 -2.01 -23.01 -16.10
N ASP A 477 -2.37 -22.00 -16.87
CA ASP A 477 -1.42 -21.10 -17.50
C ASP A 477 -1.20 -19.92 -16.54
N LYS A 478 -0.03 -19.95 -15.91
CA LYS A 478 0.40 -19.02 -14.90
C LYS A 478 0.36 -17.57 -15.40
N VAL A 479 0.67 -17.35 -16.68
CA VAL A 479 0.66 -16.01 -17.31
C VAL A 479 -0.77 -15.48 -17.45
N LEU A 480 -1.70 -16.34 -17.88
CA LEU A 480 -3.10 -15.94 -18.11
C LEU A 480 -3.82 -15.61 -16.77
N ARG A 481 -3.54 -16.36 -15.71
CA ARG A 481 -4.08 -16.13 -14.36
C ARG A 481 -3.50 -14.87 -13.72
N LEU A 482 -2.19 -14.65 -13.84
CA LEU A 482 -1.53 -13.43 -13.44
C LEU A 482 -2.05 -12.23 -14.24
N THR A 483 -2.27 -12.39 -15.55
CA THR A 483 -2.86 -11.34 -16.39
C THR A 483 -4.27 -11.01 -15.94
N MET A 484 -5.12 -11.97 -15.57
CA MET A 484 -6.49 -11.72 -15.11
C MET A 484 -6.54 -11.10 -13.70
N LEU A 485 -5.67 -11.52 -12.79
CA LEU A 485 -5.61 -10.94 -11.44
C LEU A 485 -4.97 -9.55 -11.42
N PHE A 486 -3.99 -9.32 -12.31
CA PHE A 486 -3.15 -8.13 -12.36
C PHE A 486 -3.12 -7.47 -13.74
N HIS A 487 -4.10 -7.74 -14.62
CA HIS A 487 -4.11 -7.29 -16.01
C HIS A 487 -3.94 -5.77 -16.19
N ASP A 488 -4.33 -5.01 -15.18
CA ASP A 488 -4.17 -3.56 -15.19
C ASP A 488 -2.78 -3.08 -14.71
N ILE A 489 -1.94 -4.00 -14.16
CA ILE A 489 -0.58 -3.67 -13.72
C ILE A 489 0.40 -3.68 -14.91
N ALA A 490 0.07 -4.42 -15.96
CA ALA A 490 0.92 -4.60 -17.14
C ALA A 490 0.67 -3.57 -18.26
N LYS A 491 -0.32 -2.69 -18.12
CA LYS A 491 -0.59 -1.54 -18.98
C LYS A 491 0.00 -0.28 -18.38
#